data_9befc91e6493d850b6834f6b1908c2d0
#
_entry.id   9befc91e6493d850b6834f6b1908c2d0
#
_cell.length_a   1.000
_cell.length_b   1.000
_cell.length_c   1.000
_cell.angle_alpha   90.00
_cell.angle_beta   90.00
_cell.angle_gamma   90.00
#
_symmetry.space_group_name_H-M   'P 1'
#
loop_
_entity.id
_entity.type
_entity.pdbx_description
1 polymer ?
#
loop_
_entity_poly.entity_id
_entity_poly.type
_entity_poly.pdbx_seq_one_letter_code
_entity_poly.pdbx_strand_id
1 'polypeptide(L)'
;MIIAGHTLGTPGRDLAAALRLFGAAGLDAAEVIYQDDYPAAISPSDPRAARQAAAIADAEGVPIVALTPYTTSINSVDAQSWQQGIDEFRACLEAAHTVGATRVRVYAGAWHPGDTDHARHWEQLRSALTVLAPEAADAGVVLCVENHFGTMTQTAADTARLVSEVGSTSVRVLYDQANLTFTHDETWQEAFAVQGELVSHVHVKDLIFKDPEAPFRASDTARVKAEERAVRSRVVGTGVVPWPAILEELVRRGYDDVLSLEYEYRWHPQDLPDPAIGFKDSALALRKMLATVVPA
;
A
#
# COMPACT_ATOMS: atom_id res chain seq x y z
N MET A 1 10.25 -13.91 -4.23
CA MET A 1 9.30 -12.86 -3.73
C MET A 1 8.77 -13.26 -2.37
N ILE A 2 8.61 -12.31 -1.46
CA ILE A 2 8.03 -12.42 -0.11
C ILE A 2 6.54 -12.11 -0.19
N ILE A 3 5.67 -12.94 0.37
CA ILE A 3 4.24 -12.65 0.45
C ILE A 3 3.92 -12.14 1.86
N ALA A 4 3.58 -10.87 1.98
CA ALA A 4 3.22 -10.23 3.24
C ALA A 4 1.70 -10.11 3.41
N GLY A 5 1.24 -10.06 4.67
CA GLY A 5 -0.12 -9.72 5.02
C GLY A 5 -0.21 -8.28 5.52
N HIS A 6 -1.14 -7.50 5.01
CA HIS A 6 -1.40 -6.15 5.50
C HIS A 6 -2.41 -6.18 6.66
N THR A 7 -2.06 -5.55 7.80
CA THR A 7 -2.90 -5.58 9.01
C THR A 7 -4.26 -4.91 8.85
N LEU A 8 -4.50 -4.17 7.77
CA LEU A 8 -5.82 -3.68 7.36
C LEU A 8 -6.88 -4.81 7.32
N GLY A 9 -6.45 -6.01 6.93
CA GLY A 9 -7.31 -7.18 6.85
C GLY A 9 -7.70 -7.80 8.19
N THR A 10 -7.19 -7.29 9.32
CA THR A 10 -7.41 -7.89 10.65
C THR A 10 -8.01 -6.94 11.69
N PRO A 11 -9.12 -6.21 11.39
CA PRO A 11 -9.62 -5.11 12.22
C PRO A 11 -10.05 -5.50 13.63
N GLY A 12 -10.36 -6.75 13.87
CA GLY A 12 -10.79 -7.25 15.20
C GLY A 12 -9.68 -7.92 16.01
N ARG A 13 -8.41 -7.78 15.63
CA ARG A 13 -7.26 -8.45 16.25
C ARG A 13 -6.23 -7.44 16.71
N ASP A 14 -5.54 -7.72 17.82
CA ASP A 14 -4.30 -7.02 18.16
C ASP A 14 -3.15 -7.46 17.23
N LEU A 15 -2.01 -6.80 17.33
CA LEU A 15 -0.86 -7.07 16.45
C LEU A 15 -0.36 -8.52 16.57
N ALA A 16 -0.26 -9.06 17.78
CA ALA A 16 0.19 -10.44 18.00
C ALA A 16 -0.76 -11.46 17.35
N ALA A 17 -2.07 -11.27 17.52
CA ALA A 17 -3.07 -12.15 16.90
C ALA A 17 -3.11 -11.99 15.37
N ALA A 18 -2.83 -10.80 14.84
CA ALA A 18 -2.72 -10.57 13.39
C ALA A 18 -1.49 -11.29 12.80
N LEU A 19 -0.31 -11.15 13.42
CA LEU A 19 0.91 -11.81 12.96
C LEU A 19 0.81 -13.34 13.06
N ARG A 20 0.24 -13.84 14.15
CA ARG A 20 -0.03 -15.29 14.29
C ARG A 20 -0.96 -15.81 13.20
N LEU A 21 -2.00 -15.04 12.83
CA LEU A 21 -2.88 -15.38 11.71
C LEU A 21 -2.09 -15.43 10.40
N PHE A 22 -1.21 -14.45 10.15
CA PHE A 22 -0.40 -14.41 8.94
C PHE A 22 0.51 -15.64 8.84
N GLY A 23 1.23 -15.98 9.91
CA GLY A 23 2.06 -17.20 9.93
C GLY A 23 1.22 -18.46 9.68
N ALA A 24 0.05 -18.59 10.32
CA ALA A 24 -0.86 -19.73 10.11
C ALA A 24 -1.46 -19.78 8.69
N ALA A 25 -1.62 -18.63 8.02
CA ALA A 25 -2.05 -18.54 6.62
C ALA A 25 -0.92 -18.84 5.62
N GLY A 26 0.32 -19.02 6.08
CA GLY A 26 1.49 -19.28 5.24
C GLY A 26 2.06 -18.03 4.60
N LEU A 27 1.88 -16.87 5.21
CA LEU A 27 2.53 -15.62 4.80
C LEU A 27 3.94 -15.54 5.39
N ASP A 28 4.84 -14.88 4.67
CA ASP A 28 6.25 -14.79 5.01
C ASP A 28 6.58 -13.59 5.91
N ALA A 29 5.74 -12.54 5.86
CA ALA A 29 5.98 -11.26 6.51
C ALA A 29 4.68 -10.49 6.76
N ALA A 30 4.80 -9.31 7.38
CA ALA A 30 3.70 -8.39 7.62
C ALA A 30 4.00 -6.97 7.11
N GLU A 31 2.98 -6.31 6.60
CA GLU A 31 2.87 -4.87 6.47
C GLU A 31 1.93 -4.35 7.54
N VAL A 32 2.39 -3.38 8.35
CA VAL A 32 1.69 -2.97 9.56
C VAL A 32 1.23 -1.52 9.45
N ILE A 33 -0.03 -1.27 9.79
CA ILE A 33 -0.58 0.08 9.91
C ILE A 33 0.20 0.87 10.98
N TYR A 34 0.56 2.10 10.64
CA TYR A 34 1.14 3.08 11.55
C TYR A 34 0.10 4.18 11.82
N GLN A 35 -0.71 3.98 12.85
CA GLN A 35 -1.86 4.84 13.17
C GLN A 35 -2.34 4.58 14.59
N ASP A 36 -2.86 5.63 15.25
CA ASP A 36 -3.61 5.47 16.51
C ASP A 36 -4.99 4.83 16.26
N ASP A 37 -5.60 4.32 17.32
CA ASP A 37 -6.97 3.78 17.34
C ASP A 37 -7.23 2.61 16.37
N TYR A 38 -6.17 1.85 16.03
CA TYR A 38 -6.32 0.61 15.29
C TYR A 38 -5.63 -0.55 16.02
N PRO A 39 -6.33 -1.66 16.33
CA PRO A 39 -5.81 -2.70 17.23
C PRO A 39 -4.53 -3.40 16.74
N ALA A 40 -4.42 -3.64 15.43
CA ALA A 40 -3.28 -4.29 14.80
C ALA A 40 -2.29 -3.28 14.20
N ALA A 41 -2.09 -2.13 14.83
CA ALA A 41 -1.19 -1.08 14.38
C ALA A 41 -0.06 -0.82 15.36
N ILE A 42 0.94 -0.08 14.87
CA ILE A 42 1.92 0.62 15.70
C ILE A 42 1.39 2.03 15.93
N SER A 43 1.12 2.38 17.19
CA SER A 43 0.58 3.68 17.56
C SER A 43 1.69 4.75 17.56
N PRO A 44 1.57 5.83 16.76
CA PRO A 44 2.53 6.94 16.81
C PRO A 44 2.52 7.69 18.15
N SER A 45 1.44 7.65 18.91
CA SER A 45 1.34 8.33 20.21
C SER A 45 1.98 7.55 21.38
N ASP A 46 2.29 6.26 21.22
CA ASP A 46 3.04 5.49 22.24
C ASP A 46 4.52 5.32 21.81
N PRO A 47 5.47 5.99 22.49
CA PRO A 47 6.89 5.92 22.14
C PRO A 47 7.52 4.52 22.33
N ARG A 48 6.78 3.57 22.91
CA ARG A 48 7.22 2.18 23.08
C ARG A 48 6.65 1.25 22.01
N ALA A 49 5.63 1.70 21.25
CA ALA A 49 4.87 0.85 20.34
C ALA A 49 5.76 0.13 19.31
N ALA A 50 6.73 0.83 18.70
CA ALA A 50 7.64 0.23 17.74
C ALA A 50 8.51 -0.89 18.36
N ARG A 51 9.06 -0.68 19.55
CA ARG A 51 9.84 -1.73 20.24
C ARG A 51 8.97 -2.92 20.68
N GLN A 52 7.73 -2.66 21.09
CA GLN A 52 6.77 -3.73 21.40
C GLN A 52 6.42 -4.51 20.14
N ALA A 53 6.19 -3.83 19.03
CA ALA A 53 5.91 -4.47 17.74
C ALA A 53 7.07 -5.34 17.25
N ALA A 54 8.31 -4.89 17.39
CA ALA A 54 9.49 -5.68 17.08
C ALA A 54 9.55 -6.98 17.93
N ALA A 55 9.34 -6.87 19.25
CA ALA A 55 9.32 -8.02 20.13
C ALA A 55 8.17 -9.00 19.81
N ILE A 56 7.00 -8.49 19.40
CA ILE A 56 5.87 -9.33 18.95
C ILE A 56 6.23 -10.03 17.64
N ALA A 57 6.83 -9.33 16.68
CA ALA A 57 7.24 -9.92 15.40
C ALA A 57 8.25 -11.06 15.60
N ASP A 58 9.23 -10.86 16.46
CA ASP A 58 10.21 -11.88 16.85
C ASP A 58 9.53 -13.10 17.51
N ALA A 59 8.62 -12.86 18.44
CA ALA A 59 7.92 -13.93 19.16
C ALA A 59 7.00 -14.77 18.26
N GLU A 60 6.34 -14.16 17.29
CA GLU A 60 5.45 -14.84 16.35
C GLU A 60 6.21 -15.38 15.11
N GLY A 61 7.48 -15.02 14.92
CA GLY A 61 8.30 -15.43 13.77
C GLY A 61 7.84 -14.85 12.44
N VAL A 62 7.18 -13.69 12.45
CA VAL A 62 6.66 -13.00 11.26
C VAL A 62 7.27 -11.59 11.21
N PRO A 63 8.30 -11.35 10.39
CA PRO A 63 8.97 -10.06 10.32
C PRO A 63 8.05 -8.98 9.75
N ILE A 64 8.20 -7.74 10.25
CA ILE A 64 7.53 -6.56 9.70
C ILE A 64 8.43 -5.97 8.61
N VAL A 65 7.94 -5.93 7.37
CA VAL A 65 8.72 -5.49 6.20
C VAL A 65 8.32 -4.11 5.69
N ALA A 66 7.12 -3.65 6.04
CA ALA A 66 6.62 -2.34 5.63
C ALA A 66 5.71 -1.71 6.70
N LEU A 67 5.69 -0.38 6.76
CA LEU A 67 4.74 0.40 7.55
C LEU A 67 3.82 1.23 6.65
N THR A 68 2.55 1.31 7.04
CA THR A 68 1.50 2.03 6.29
C THR A 68 0.92 3.16 7.14
N PRO A 69 1.49 4.38 7.08
CA PRO A 69 0.85 5.58 7.63
C PRO A 69 -0.31 6.05 6.72
N TYR A 70 -1.25 6.80 7.32
CA TYR A 70 -2.38 7.43 6.61
C TYR A 70 -2.29 8.97 6.62
N THR A 71 -1.08 9.49 6.78
CA THR A 71 -0.80 10.93 6.73
C THR A 71 -1.05 11.48 5.34
N THR A 72 -1.87 12.53 5.25
CA THR A 72 -2.23 13.19 3.97
C THR A 72 -1.77 14.64 3.90
N SER A 73 -1.24 15.22 4.98
CA SER A 73 -0.91 16.64 5.10
C SER A 73 0.37 17.07 4.40
N ILE A 74 1.17 16.15 3.86
CA ILE A 74 2.45 16.45 3.17
C ILE A 74 2.30 17.24 1.87
N ASN A 75 1.09 17.41 1.35
CA ASN A 75 0.80 18.29 0.23
C ASN A 75 0.09 19.59 0.66
N SER A 76 -0.05 19.85 1.95
CA SER A 76 -0.76 21.03 2.47
C SER A 76 -0.06 22.32 2.06
N VAL A 77 -0.85 23.32 1.65
CA VAL A 77 -0.37 24.68 1.42
C VAL A 77 -0.27 25.50 2.69
N ASP A 78 -0.87 25.02 3.79
CA ASP A 78 -0.66 25.56 5.13
C ASP A 78 0.65 25.04 5.70
N ALA A 79 1.55 25.96 6.05
CA ALA A 79 2.90 25.62 6.47
C ALA A 79 2.96 24.78 7.76
N GLN A 80 2.04 24.98 8.68
CA GLN A 80 2.00 24.22 9.94
C GLN A 80 1.54 22.79 9.68
N SER A 81 0.48 22.59 8.92
CA SER A 81 -0.01 21.27 8.53
C SER A 81 1.03 20.50 7.70
N TRP A 82 1.72 21.18 6.78
CA TRP A 82 2.78 20.60 5.99
C TRP A 82 3.95 20.12 6.85
N GLN A 83 4.42 20.96 7.79
CA GLN A 83 5.49 20.58 8.71
C GLN A 83 5.08 19.41 9.60
N GLN A 84 3.83 19.43 10.11
CA GLN A 84 3.30 18.32 10.89
C GLN A 84 3.34 17.00 10.08
N GLY A 85 2.95 17.01 8.81
CA GLY A 85 3.01 15.83 7.96
C GLY A 85 4.44 15.28 7.79
N ILE A 86 5.43 16.17 7.64
CA ILE A 86 6.85 15.78 7.60
C ILE A 86 7.27 15.14 8.92
N ASP A 87 6.89 15.72 10.05
CA ASP A 87 7.28 15.20 11.38
C ASP A 87 6.60 13.85 11.67
N GLU A 88 5.37 13.64 11.19
CA GLU A 88 4.70 12.32 11.24
C GLU A 88 5.46 11.27 10.42
N PHE A 89 5.95 11.62 9.21
CA PHE A 89 6.79 10.71 8.42
C PHE A 89 8.13 10.43 9.07
N ARG A 90 8.79 11.41 9.70
CA ARG A 90 10.01 11.20 10.48
C ARG A 90 9.81 10.18 11.60
N ALA A 91 8.74 10.35 12.37
CA ALA A 91 8.38 9.39 13.42
C ALA A 91 8.11 7.98 12.85
N CYS A 92 7.48 7.90 11.68
CA CYS A 92 7.27 6.63 10.99
C CYS A 92 8.58 5.99 10.50
N LEU A 93 9.54 6.78 10.00
CA LEU A 93 10.88 6.29 9.61
C LEU A 93 11.65 5.74 10.81
N GLU A 94 11.62 6.41 11.97
CA GLU A 94 12.22 5.92 13.22
C GLU A 94 11.55 4.60 13.68
N ALA A 95 10.23 4.52 13.58
CA ALA A 95 9.49 3.29 13.88
C ALA A 95 9.85 2.16 12.91
N ALA A 96 9.93 2.44 11.62
CA ALA A 96 10.32 1.47 10.58
C ALA A 96 11.73 0.92 10.86
N HIS A 97 12.70 1.79 11.12
CA HIS A 97 14.05 1.38 11.52
C HIS A 97 14.04 0.49 12.78
N THR A 98 13.21 0.84 13.78
CA THR A 98 13.11 0.09 15.04
C THR A 98 12.56 -1.32 14.85
N VAL A 99 11.58 -1.51 13.96
CA VAL A 99 10.97 -2.83 13.68
C VAL A 99 11.70 -3.61 12.57
N GLY A 100 12.73 -3.02 11.94
CA GLY A 100 13.46 -3.62 10.84
C GLY A 100 12.73 -3.55 9.49
N ALA A 101 11.68 -2.73 9.38
CA ALA A 101 10.98 -2.52 8.12
C ALA A 101 11.81 -1.67 7.17
N THR A 102 11.89 -2.09 5.91
CA THR A 102 12.67 -1.40 4.86
C THR A 102 11.81 -0.54 3.93
N ARG A 103 10.50 -0.48 4.17
CA ARG A 103 9.54 0.26 3.36
C ARG A 103 8.57 1.03 4.22
N VAL A 104 8.22 2.22 3.76
CA VAL A 104 7.13 3.05 4.30
C VAL A 104 6.27 3.50 3.13
N ARG A 105 4.99 3.17 3.18
CA ARG A 105 4.01 3.64 2.21
C ARG A 105 3.89 5.16 2.29
N VAL A 106 3.81 5.83 1.14
CA VAL A 106 3.43 7.23 1.02
C VAL A 106 2.05 7.35 0.39
N TYR A 107 1.09 7.77 1.19
CA TYR A 107 -0.19 8.26 0.69
C TYR A 107 0.02 9.69 0.18
N ALA A 108 -0.02 9.89 -1.13
CA ALA A 108 0.49 11.09 -1.81
C ALA A 108 -0.41 12.33 -1.65
N GLY A 109 -0.67 12.71 -0.41
CA GLY A 109 -1.53 13.83 -0.05
C GLY A 109 -3.01 13.62 -0.41
N ALA A 110 -3.87 14.54 0.02
CA ALA A 110 -5.28 14.51 -0.34
C ALA A 110 -5.51 15.30 -1.64
N TRP A 111 -6.34 14.77 -2.52
CA TRP A 111 -6.87 15.47 -3.67
C TRP A 111 -8.35 15.77 -3.48
N HIS A 112 -8.71 17.02 -3.69
CA HIS A 112 -10.12 17.46 -3.63
C HIS A 112 -10.56 17.90 -5.03
N PRO A 113 -11.59 17.25 -5.62
CA PRO A 113 -12.16 17.68 -6.88
C PRO A 113 -12.61 19.17 -6.81
N GLY A 114 -12.18 19.97 -7.78
CA GLY A 114 -12.49 21.40 -7.80
C GLY A 114 -11.47 22.31 -7.09
N ASP A 115 -10.42 21.73 -6.50
CA ASP A 115 -9.31 22.54 -5.99
C ASP A 115 -8.57 23.20 -7.15
N THR A 116 -8.47 24.52 -7.09
CA THR A 116 -7.79 25.33 -8.13
C THR A 116 -6.28 25.43 -7.90
N ASP A 117 -5.77 24.97 -6.76
CA ASP A 117 -4.38 25.13 -6.33
C ASP A 117 -3.54 23.85 -6.52
N HIS A 118 -3.95 22.98 -7.45
CA HIS A 118 -3.30 21.69 -7.72
C HIS A 118 -1.77 21.79 -7.87
N ALA A 119 -1.28 22.76 -8.66
CA ALA A 119 0.16 22.91 -8.89
C ALA A 119 0.92 23.23 -7.60
N ARG A 120 0.31 23.97 -6.68
CA ARG A 120 0.91 24.32 -5.40
C ARG A 120 0.91 23.14 -4.43
N HIS A 121 -0.17 22.36 -4.38
CA HIS A 121 -0.22 21.12 -3.62
C HIS A 121 0.80 20.09 -4.14
N TRP A 122 0.96 19.99 -5.46
CA TRP A 122 1.97 19.13 -6.07
C TRP A 122 3.39 19.54 -5.68
N GLU A 123 3.70 20.82 -5.72
CA GLU A 123 5.02 21.34 -5.31
C GLU A 123 5.30 21.09 -3.82
N GLN A 124 4.30 21.24 -2.95
CA GLN A 124 4.45 20.92 -1.54
C GLN A 124 4.72 19.43 -1.31
N LEU A 125 4.00 18.55 -2.01
CA LEU A 125 4.22 17.11 -1.96
C LEU A 125 5.63 16.73 -2.41
N ARG A 126 6.05 17.25 -3.57
CA ARG A 126 7.39 17.03 -4.11
C ARG A 126 8.48 17.52 -3.13
N SER A 127 8.29 18.71 -2.57
CA SER A 127 9.20 19.31 -1.59
C SER A 127 9.28 18.49 -0.30
N ALA A 128 8.15 17.98 0.22
CA ALA A 128 8.12 17.11 1.38
C ALA A 128 8.95 15.84 1.16
N LEU A 129 8.74 15.16 0.01
CA LEU A 129 9.50 13.95 -0.33
C LEU A 129 10.98 14.24 -0.57
N THR A 130 11.32 15.41 -1.13
CA THR A 130 12.73 15.82 -1.29
C THR A 130 13.43 16.01 0.06
N VAL A 131 12.71 16.55 1.06
CA VAL A 131 13.22 16.69 2.44
C VAL A 131 13.37 15.33 3.12
N LEU A 132 12.38 14.44 2.98
CA LEU A 132 12.34 13.14 3.63
C LEU A 132 13.28 12.10 2.99
N ALA A 133 13.63 12.23 1.71
CA ALA A 133 14.40 11.23 0.99
C ALA A 133 15.79 10.94 1.59
N PRO A 134 16.63 11.91 1.98
CA PRO A 134 17.88 11.63 2.65
C PRO A 134 17.69 11.01 4.03
N GLU A 135 16.67 11.42 4.79
CA GLU A 135 16.37 10.86 6.10
C GLU A 135 15.92 9.39 5.99
N ALA A 136 15.14 9.06 4.95
CA ALA A 136 14.77 7.68 4.63
C ALA A 136 15.99 6.83 4.23
N ALA A 137 16.92 7.39 3.44
CA ALA A 137 18.17 6.72 3.09
C ALA A 137 19.01 6.40 4.33
N ASP A 138 19.16 7.36 5.23
CA ASP A 138 19.91 7.20 6.49
C ASP A 138 19.27 6.14 7.41
N ALA A 139 17.93 6.03 7.39
CA ALA A 139 17.19 5.00 8.12
C ALA A 139 17.23 3.61 7.44
N GLY A 140 17.76 3.51 6.23
CA GLY A 140 17.70 2.28 5.42
C GLY A 140 16.30 1.93 4.89
N VAL A 141 15.45 2.94 4.70
CA VAL A 141 14.05 2.81 4.31
C VAL A 141 13.80 3.41 2.93
N VAL A 142 12.92 2.78 2.16
CA VAL A 142 12.38 3.32 0.90
C VAL A 142 10.97 3.85 1.15
N LEU A 143 10.73 5.11 0.80
CA LEU A 143 9.42 5.74 0.75
C LEU A 143 8.71 5.28 -0.54
N CYS A 144 7.68 4.49 -0.42
CA CYS A 144 6.96 3.88 -1.54
C CYS A 144 5.67 4.65 -1.83
N VAL A 145 5.69 5.49 -2.87
CA VAL A 145 4.55 6.31 -3.29
C VAL A 145 3.50 5.43 -3.97
N GLU A 146 2.31 5.37 -3.39
CA GLU A 146 1.22 4.57 -3.92
C GLU A 146 0.46 5.30 -5.04
N ASN A 147 0.16 4.59 -6.11
CA ASN A 147 -0.88 5.02 -7.05
C ASN A 147 -2.25 4.75 -6.43
N HIS A 148 -2.92 5.80 -5.96
CA HIS A 148 -4.17 5.67 -5.21
C HIS A 148 -5.18 6.74 -5.61
N PHE A 149 -6.45 6.32 -5.83
CA PHE A 149 -7.54 7.26 -6.07
C PHE A 149 -7.72 8.23 -4.89
N GLY A 150 -8.12 9.46 -5.16
CA GLY A 150 -8.30 10.49 -4.13
C GLY A 150 -7.00 11.10 -3.58
N THR A 151 -5.84 10.76 -4.18
CA THR A 151 -4.54 11.37 -3.87
C THR A 151 -4.03 12.19 -5.05
N MET A 152 -2.83 12.78 -4.92
CA MET A 152 -2.16 13.49 -6.02
C MET A 152 -1.58 12.52 -7.07
N THR A 153 -1.46 11.23 -6.75
CA THR A 153 -0.92 10.17 -7.62
C THR A 153 -2.00 9.16 -7.98
N GLN A 154 -3.08 9.62 -8.61
CA GLN A 154 -4.21 8.76 -9.00
C GLN A 154 -3.86 7.83 -10.16
N THR A 155 -2.97 8.26 -11.05
CA THR A 155 -2.56 7.54 -12.25
C THR A 155 -1.15 6.99 -12.11
N ALA A 156 -0.80 6.02 -12.93
CA ALA A 156 0.56 5.51 -13.04
C ALA A 156 1.52 6.60 -13.51
N ALA A 157 1.07 7.46 -14.43
CA ALA A 157 1.87 8.57 -14.94
C ALA A 157 2.17 9.62 -13.85
N ASP A 158 1.18 10.01 -13.03
CA ASP A 158 1.40 10.95 -11.93
C ASP A 158 2.37 10.37 -10.89
N THR A 159 2.22 9.08 -10.55
CA THR A 159 3.11 8.41 -9.61
C THR A 159 4.55 8.37 -10.11
N ALA A 160 4.76 7.96 -11.36
CA ALA A 160 6.08 7.93 -11.99
C ALA A 160 6.69 9.32 -12.10
N ARG A 161 5.88 10.33 -12.44
CA ARG A 161 6.29 11.73 -12.50
C ARG A 161 6.79 12.23 -11.14
N LEU A 162 6.03 12.02 -10.06
CA LEU A 162 6.41 12.48 -8.73
C LEU A 162 7.73 11.85 -8.29
N VAL A 163 7.86 10.52 -8.41
CA VAL A 163 9.08 9.79 -8.05
C VAL A 163 10.29 10.28 -8.86
N SER A 164 10.10 10.53 -10.17
CA SER A 164 11.15 11.03 -11.06
C SER A 164 11.55 12.48 -10.74
N GLU A 165 10.59 13.35 -10.40
CA GLU A 165 10.85 14.74 -10.01
C GLU A 165 11.59 14.85 -8.67
N VAL A 166 11.36 13.92 -7.73
CA VAL A 166 12.15 13.82 -6.49
C VAL A 166 13.56 13.32 -6.77
N GLY A 167 13.72 12.37 -7.69
CA GLY A 167 15.02 11.93 -8.20
C GLY A 167 15.89 11.17 -7.19
N SER A 168 15.29 10.55 -6.15
CA SER A 168 16.01 9.80 -5.11
C SER A 168 15.77 8.30 -5.24
N THR A 169 16.80 7.49 -4.99
CA THR A 169 16.67 6.04 -4.90
C THR A 169 15.88 5.58 -3.67
N SER A 170 15.73 6.44 -2.65
CA SER A 170 14.93 6.18 -1.46
C SER A 170 13.46 6.60 -1.60
N VAL A 171 13.04 7.08 -2.79
CA VAL A 171 11.63 7.35 -3.11
C VAL A 171 11.28 6.57 -4.37
N ARG A 172 10.37 5.61 -4.25
CA ARG A 172 10.05 4.65 -5.30
C ARG A 172 8.52 4.49 -5.41
N VAL A 173 8.07 3.65 -6.32
CA VAL A 173 6.65 3.37 -6.53
C VAL A 173 6.19 2.20 -5.67
N LEU A 174 5.06 2.37 -5.00
CA LEU A 174 4.19 1.29 -4.56
C LEU A 174 3.13 1.08 -5.66
N TYR A 175 3.23 -0.05 -6.33
CA TYR A 175 2.31 -0.42 -7.39
C TYR A 175 1.06 -1.10 -6.84
N ASP A 176 -0.12 -0.56 -7.19
CA ASP A 176 -1.42 -1.14 -6.89
C ASP A 176 -2.31 -1.14 -8.13
N GLN A 177 -2.39 -2.28 -8.81
CA GLN A 177 -3.21 -2.41 -10.02
C GLN A 177 -4.70 -2.28 -9.73
N ALA A 178 -5.17 -2.72 -8.57
CA ALA A 178 -6.59 -2.63 -8.27
C ALA A 178 -7.05 -1.17 -8.19
N ASN A 179 -6.24 -0.27 -7.63
CA ASN A 179 -6.53 1.17 -7.62
C ASN A 179 -6.61 1.74 -9.05
N LEU A 180 -5.71 1.36 -9.95
CA LEU A 180 -5.74 1.76 -11.36
C LEU A 180 -6.95 1.16 -12.08
N THR A 181 -7.32 -0.09 -11.75
CA THR A 181 -8.48 -0.78 -12.31
C THR A 181 -9.81 -0.11 -11.90
N PHE A 182 -9.89 0.54 -10.71
CA PHE A 182 -11.10 1.25 -10.29
C PHE A 182 -11.54 2.34 -11.26
N THR A 183 -10.63 2.94 -12.00
CA THR A 183 -10.95 4.03 -12.92
C THR A 183 -11.38 3.54 -14.29
N HIS A 184 -11.21 2.27 -14.62
CA HIS A 184 -11.31 1.67 -15.96
C HIS A 184 -10.34 2.25 -17.00
N ASP A 185 -9.43 3.15 -16.55
CA ASP A 185 -8.65 3.99 -17.47
C ASP A 185 -7.23 3.48 -17.68
N GLU A 186 -6.68 2.66 -16.76
CA GLU A 186 -5.30 2.21 -16.86
C GLU A 186 -5.16 0.68 -16.78
N THR A 187 -4.63 0.11 -17.83
CA THR A 187 -4.22 -1.30 -17.88
C THR A 187 -2.86 -1.47 -17.19
N TRP A 188 -2.55 -2.70 -16.78
CA TRP A 188 -1.24 -3.02 -16.22
C TRP A 188 -0.10 -2.76 -17.23
N GLN A 189 -0.34 -2.94 -18.53
CA GLN A 189 0.65 -2.67 -19.59
C GLN A 189 1.00 -1.18 -19.64
N GLU A 190 0.00 -0.31 -19.62
CA GLU A 190 0.19 1.15 -19.59
C GLU A 190 0.92 1.57 -18.32
N ALA A 191 0.52 1.04 -17.17
CA ALA A 191 1.15 1.33 -15.90
C ALA A 191 2.64 0.91 -15.87
N PHE A 192 2.97 -0.31 -16.28
CA PHE A 192 4.36 -0.76 -16.34
C PHE A 192 5.20 -0.05 -17.41
N ALA A 193 4.59 0.49 -18.46
CA ALA A 193 5.31 1.29 -19.45
C ALA A 193 5.92 2.56 -18.85
N VAL A 194 5.28 3.17 -17.84
CA VAL A 194 5.72 4.43 -17.24
C VAL A 194 6.35 4.28 -15.87
N GLN A 195 5.96 3.31 -15.06
CA GLN A 195 6.45 3.17 -13.69
C GLN A 195 7.18 1.86 -13.39
N GLY A 196 7.24 0.91 -14.32
CA GLY A 196 7.74 -0.44 -14.05
C GLY A 196 9.16 -0.50 -13.48
N GLU A 197 10.08 0.32 -13.96
CA GLU A 197 11.46 0.41 -13.44
C GLU A 197 11.56 1.10 -12.06
N LEU A 198 10.48 1.75 -11.62
CA LEU A 198 10.41 2.48 -10.36
C LEU A 198 9.74 1.68 -9.24
N VAL A 199 9.12 0.54 -9.56
CA VAL A 199 8.40 -0.29 -8.59
C VAL A 199 9.36 -0.88 -7.56
N SER A 200 9.04 -0.71 -6.28
CA SER A 200 9.79 -1.23 -5.14
C SER A 200 8.90 -1.90 -4.09
N HIS A 201 7.59 -1.76 -4.21
CA HIS A 201 6.60 -2.42 -3.38
C HIS A 201 5.34 -2.70 -4.19
N VAL A 202 4.61 -3.76 -3.88
CA VAL A 202 3.38 -4.14 -4.59
C VAL A 202 2.28 -4.45 -3.61
N HIS A 203 1.16 -3.73 -3.69
CA HIS A 203 -0.09 -4.11 -3.06
C HIS A 203 -0.85 -5.08 -3.96
N VAL A 204 -1.26 -6.19 -3.38
CA VAL A 204 -1.99 -7.24 -4.07
C VAL A 204 -3.39 -7.32 -3.49
N LYS A 205 -4.36 -6.92 -4.29
CA LYS A 205 -5.79 -7.06 -4.00
C LYS A 205 -6.55 -7.36 -5.28
N ASP A 206 -7.78 -7.84 -5.16
CA ASP A 206 -8.60 -8.21 -6.29
C ASP A 206 -10.04 -7.74 -6.11
N LEU A 207 -10.74 -7.54 -7.20
CA LEU A 207 -12.09 -7.00 -7.23
C LEU A 207 -12.90 -7.49 -8.42
N ILE A 208 -14.21 -7.26 -8.36
CA ILE A 208 -15.09 -7.33 -9.52
C ILE A 208 -15.91 -6.04 -9.61
N PHE A 209 -16.30 -5.66 -10.83
CA PHE A 209 -17.33 -4.66 -11.05
C PHE A 209 -18.71 -5.27 -10.87
N LYS A 210 -19.65 -4.53 -10.27
CA LYS A 210 -21.06 -4.95 -10.21
C LYS A 210 -21.69 -4.88 -11.60
N ASP A 211 -21.33 -3.85 -12.35
CA ASP A 211 -21.72 -3.65 -13.74
C ASP A 211 -20.47 -3.23 -14.52
N PRO A 212 -19.85 -4.15 -15.28
CA PRO A 212 -18.65 -3.85 -16.05
C PRO A 212 -18.83 -2.79 -17.15
N GLU A 213 -20.07 -2.57 -17.58
CA GLU A 213 -20.39 -1.60 -18.64
C GLU A 213 -20.71 -0.21 -18.09
N ALA A 214 -20.94 -0.08 -16.77
CA ALA A 214 -21.23 1.21 -16.17
C ALA A 214 -20.01 2.13 -16.18
N PRO A 215 -20.17 3.42 -16.48
CA PRO A 215 -19.10 4.39 -16.33
C PRO A 215 -18.69 4.49 -14.86
N PHE A 216 -17.42 4.31 -14.59
CA PHE A 216 -16.86 4.36 -13.24
C PHE A 216 -16.20 5.72 -12.98
N ARG A 217 -16.34 6.24 -11.77
CA ARG A 217 -15.68 7.43 -11.27
C ARG A 217 -14.97 7.10 -9.97
N ALA A 218 -13.75 7.59 -9.79
CA ALA A 218 -12.99 7.40 -8.54
C ALA A 218 -13.76 7.88 -7.30
N SER A 219 -14.62 8.89 -7.43
CA SER A 219 -15.53 9.35 -6.37
C SER A 219 -16.54 8.30 -5.92
N ASP A 220 -16.85 7.32 -6.77
CA ASP A 220 -17.87 6.31 -6.50
C ASP A 220 -17.37 5.21 -5.54
N THR A 221 -16.05 5.18 -5.22
CA THR A 221 -15.48 4.26 -4.24
C THR A 221 -15.39 4.85 -2.83
N ALA A 222 -15.17 6.15 -2.72
CA ALA A 222 -14.97 6.83 -1.46
C ALA A 222 -16.31 7.33 -0.88
N ARG A 223 -16.70 6.83 0.30
CA ARG A 223 -17.84 7.35 1.08
C ARG A 223 -19.25 7.09 0.52
N VAL A 224 -19.40 6.12 -0.37
CA VAL A 224 -20.72 5.63 -0.79
C VAL A 224 -21.17 4.48 0.11
N LYS A 225 -22.48 4.28 0.22
CA LYS A 225 -23.02 3.12 0.95
C LYS A 225 -22.63 1.81 0.25
N ALA A 226 -22.58 0.73 0.99
CA ALA A 226 -22.17 -0.59 0.44
C ALA A 226 -22.99 -1.02 -0.78
N GLU A 227 -24.29 -0.67 -0.80
CA GLU A 227 -25.20 -0.97 -1.90
C GLU A 227 -24.89 -0.17 -3.17
N GLU A 228 -24.34 1.03 -3.02
CA GLU A 228 -24.07 1.98 -4.11
C GLU A 228 -22.67 1.79 -4.71
N ARG A 229 -21.80 1.01 -4.06
CA ARG A 229 -20.45 0.76 -4.56
C ARG A 229 -20.48 0.09 -5.92
N ALA A 230 -19.67 0.62 -6.86
CA ALA A 230 -19.53 0.07 -8.21
C ALA A 230 -18.72 -1.24 -8.23
N VAL A 231 -17.83 -1.45 -7.25
CA VAL A 231 -16.96 -2.62 -7.16
C VAL A 231 -17.17 -3.41 -5.88
N ARG A 232 -16.75 -4.69 -5.89
CA ARG A 232 -16.67 -5.55 -4.71
C ARG A 232 -15.30 -6.16 -4.62
N SER A 233 -14.72 -6.13 -3.40
CA SER A 233 -13.45 -6.79 -3.12
C SER A 233 -13.56 -8.32 -3.24
N ARG A 234 -12.45 -8.97 -3.64
CA ARG A 234 -12.37 -10.42 -3.85
C ARG A 234 -11.07 -10.99 -3.29
N VAL A 235 -11.10 -12.27 -2.99
CA VAL A 235 -9.91 -13.09 -2.78
C VAL A 235 -9.07 -13.07 -4.05
N VAL A 236 -7.77 -12.91 -3.93
CA VAL A 236 -6.84 -12.81 -5.07
C VAL A 236 -6.99 -14.00 -6.01
N GLY A 237 -7.07 -13.72 -7.29
CA GLY A 237 -7.28 -14.69 -8.37
C GLY A 237 -8.74 -15.08 -8.61
N THR A 238 -9.70 -14.42 -7.92
CA THR A 238 -11.14 -14.62 -8.15
C THR A 238 -11.86 -13.38 -8.69
N GLY A 239 -11.10 -12.33 -8.94
CA GLY A 239 -11.58 -11.07 -9.51
C GLY A 239 -11.13 -10.84 -10.95
N VAL A 240 -11.05 -9.56 -11.33
CA VAL A 240 -10.70 -9.13 -12.70
C VAL A 240 -9.25 -8.68 -12.86
N VAL A 241 -8.49 -8.51 -11.76
CA VAL A 241 -7.10 -8.09 -11.84
C VAL A 241 -6.26 -9.23 -12.41
N PRO A 242 -5.55 -9.04 -13.54
CA PRO A 242 -4.85 -10.12 -14.24
C PRO A 242 -3.52 -10.48 -13.59
N TRP A 243 -3.55 -10.90 -12.32
CA TRP A 243 -2.36 -11.20 -11.52
C TRP A 243 -1.34 -12.12 -12.19
N PRO A 244 -1.71 -13.19 -12.91
CA PRO A 244 -0.72 -14.02 -13.59
C PRO A 244 0.17 -13.23 -14.57
N ALA A 245 -0.41 -12.35 -15.39
CA ALA A 245 0.32 -11.53 -16.35
C ALA A 245 1.15 -10.44 -15.65
N ILE A 246 0.63 -9.84 -14.56
CA ILE A 246 1.34 -8.85 -13.74
C ILE A 246 2.57 -9.49 -13.09
N LEU A 247 2.42 -10.68 -12.51
CA LEU A 247 3.54 -11.40 -11.88
C LEU A 247 4.61 -11.80 -12.90
N GLU A 248 4.21 -12.24 -14.10
CA GLU A 248 5.14 -12.52 -15.20
C GLU A 248 5.97 -11.28 -15.58
N GLU A 249 5.31 -10.12 -15.69
CA GLU A 249 5.98 -8.86 -16.01
C GLU A 249 6.92 -8.40 -14.87
N LEU A 250 6.50 -8.54 -13.61
CA LEU A 250 7.36 -8.25 -12.44
C LEU A 250 8.62 -9.11 -12.47
N VAL A 251 8.47 -10.43 -12.67
CA VAL A 251 9.61 -11.36 -12.79
C VAL A 251 10.51 -10.99 -13.97
N ARG A 252 9.92 -10.69 -15.13
CA ARG A 252 10.67 -10.29 -16.34
C ARG A 252 11.51 -9.02 -16.10
N ARG A 253 11.06 -8.12 -15.22
CA ARG A 253 11.79 -6.91 -14.81
C ARG A 253 12.77 -7.14 -13.68
N GLY A 254 12.88 -8.36 -13.18
CA GLY A 254 13.78 -8.70 -12.08
C GLY A 254 13.26 -8.28 -10.70
N TYR A 255 11.96 -8.00 -10.56
CA TYR A 255 11.37 -7.76 -9.25
C TYR A 255 11.33 -9.06 -8.45
N ASP A 256 12.01 -9.07 -7.30
CA ASP A 256 12.06 -10.21 -6.38
C ASP A 256 11.90 -9.72 -4.93
N ASP A 257 10.85 -8.98 -4.68
CA ASP A 257 10.63 -8.31 -3.40
C ASP A 257 9.23 -8.60 -2.84
N VAL A 258 8.64 -7.68 -2.09
CA VAL A 258 7.41 -7.89 -1.32
C VAL A 258 6.15 -7.76 -2.20
N LEU A 259 5.30 -8.77 -2.10
CA LEU A 259 3.91 -8.75 -2.55
C LEU A 259 3.03 -8.70 -1.29
N SER A 260 2.47 -7.55 -0.97
CA SER A 260 1.66 -7.35 0.23
C SER A 260 0.18 -7.52 -0.06
N LEU A 261 -0.45 -8.53 0.56
CA LEU A 261 -1.89 -8.76 0.47
C LEU A 261 -2.65 -7.66 1.20
N GLU A 262 -3.11 -6.65 0.49
CA GLU A 262 -3.98 -5.61 1.02
C GLU A 262 -5.44 -6.11 1.08
N TYR A 263 -5.72 -6.96 2.07
CA TYR A 263 -7.02 -7.58 2.26
C TYR A 263 -7.98 -6.60 2.93
N GLU A 264 -8.86 -5.96 2.16
CA GLU A 264 -9.69 -4.82 2.56
C GLU A 264 -10.85 -5.17 3.51
N TYR A 265 -10.70 -6.16 4.38
CA TYR A 265 -11.75 -6.63 5.29
C TYR A 265 -12.22 -5.55 6.28
N ARG A 266 -11.35 -4.61 6.66
CA ARG A 266 -11.71 -3.45 7.50
C ARG A 266 -12.86 -2.64 6.89
N TRP A 267 -12.83 -2.47 5.57
CA TRP A 267 -13.77 -1.62 4.84
C TRP A 267 -14.93 -2.41 4.24
N HIS A 268 -14.71 -3.66 3.88
CA HIS A 268 -15.61 -4.45 3.07
C HIS A 268 -15.81 -5.89 3.61
N PRO A 269 -16.14 -6.05 4.90
CA PRO A 269 -16.30 -7.40 5.49
C PRO A 269 -17.43 -8.23 4.86
N GLN A 270 -18.40 -7.57 4.19
CA GLN A 270 -19.48 -8.26 3.49
C GLN A 270 -19.08 -8.82 2.12
N ASP A 271 -17.95 -8.38 1.56
CA ASP A 271 -17.47 -8.81 0.24
C ASP A 271 -16.48 -9.97 0.32
N LEU A 272 -15.86 -10.15 1.47
CA LEU A 272 -14.70 -11.01 1.70
C LEU A 272 -14.99 -12.06 2.77
N PRO A 273 -14.45 -13.28 2.65
CA PRO A 273 -14.49 -14.26 3.74
C PRO A 273 -13.69 -13.79 4.96
N ASP A 274 -13.88 -14.49 6.10
CA ASP A 274 -13.08 -14.25 7.30
C ASP A 274 -11.58 -14.18 6.97
N PRO A 275 -10.83 -13.25 7.58
CA PRO A 275 -9.41 -13.08 7.30
C PRO A 275 -8.56 -14.35 7.36
N ALA A 276 -8.87 -15.29 8.28
CA ALA A 276 -8.13 -16.55 8.37
C ALA A 276 -8.31 -17.43 7.11
N ILE A 277 -9.44 -17.30 6.42
CA ILE A 277 -9.71 -17.99 5.15
C ILE A 277 -9.13 -17.18 4.01
N GLY A 278 -9.46 -15.88 3.94
CA GLY A 278 -9.12 -15.04 2.81
C GLY A 278 -7.61 -14.83 2.61
N PHE A 279 -6.85 -14.62 3.67
CA PHE A 279 -5.39 -14.54 3.56
C PHE A 279 -4.77 -15.86 3.11
N LYS A 280 -5.23 -16.98 3.67
CA LYS A 280 -4.75 -18.31 3.27
C LYS A 280 -5.02 -18.59 1.80
N ASP A 281 -6.25 -18.35 1.34
CA ASP A 281 -6.64 -18.61 -0.04
C ASP A 281 -5.90 -17.69 -1.02
N SER A 282 -5.74 -16.39 -0.67
CA SER A 282 -4.96 -15.44 -1.47
C SER A 282 -3.48 -15.81 -1.54
N ALA A 283 -2.87 -16.22 -0.42
CA ALA A 283 -1.48 -16.66 -0.39
C ALA A 283 -1.26 -17.92 -1.25
N LEU A 284 -2.15 -18.90 -1.16
CA LEU A 284 -2.09 -20.10 -1.99
C LEU A 284 -2.24 -19.79 -3.48
N ALA A 285 -3.17 -18.88 -3.84
CA ALA A 285 -3.35 -18.44 -5.20
C ALA A 285 -2.08 -17.76 -5.75
N LEU A 286 -1.49 -16.81 -5.00
CA LEU A 286 -0.23 -16.16 -5.40
C LEU A 286 0.92 -17.14 -5.56
N ARG A 287 1.13 -18.03 -4.58
CA ARG A 287 2.21 -19.05 -4.68
C ARG A 287 2.04 -19.95 -5.90
N LYS A 288 0.79 -20.33 -6.21
CA LYS A 288 0.49 -21.12 -7.41
C LYS A 288 0.82 -20.36 -8.69
N MET A 289 0.45 -19.07 -8.77
CA MET A 289 0.75 -18.22 -9.92
C MET A 289 2.28 -18.01 -10.05
N LEU A 290 2.98 -17.71 -8.96
CA LEU A 290 4.44 -17.53 -8.94
C LEU A 290 5.17 -18.79 -9.41
N ALA A 291 4.72 -19.98 -9.01
CA ALA A 291 5.30 -21.24 -9.46
C ALA A 291 5.19 -21.47 -10.98
N THR A 292 4.30 -20.77 -11.68
CA THR A 292 4.16 -20.86 -13.14
C THR A 292 5.01 -19.84 -13.90
N VAL A 293 5.43 -18.75 -13.25
CA VAL A 293 6.14 -17.64 -13.91
C VAL A 293 7.61 -17.50 -13.50
N VAL A 294 8.00 -18.06 -12.35
CA VAL A 294 9.41 -18.10 -11.92
C VAL A 294 10.06 -19.35 -12.54
N PRO A 295 11.12 -19.21 -13.35
CA PRO A 295 11.87 -20.35 -13.85
C PRO A 295 12.43 -21.19 -12.69
N ALA A 296 12.39 -22.52 -12.84
CA ALA A 296 12.92 -23.46 -11.85
C ALA A 296 14.46 -23.33 -11.71
#